data_29a3b595b6628268ae2a629b1f064866
#
_entry.id   29a3b595b6628268ae2a629b1f064866
#
_cell.length_a   1.000
_cell.length_b   1.000
_cell.length_c   1.000
_cell.angle_alpha   90.00
_cell.angle_beta   90.00
_cell.angle_gamma   90.00
#
_symmetry.space_group_name_H-M   'P 1'
#
loop_
_entity.id
_entity.type
_entity.pdbx_description
1 polymer ?
#
loop_
_entity_poly.entity_id
_entity_poly.type
_entity_poly.pdbx_seq_one_letter_code
_entity_poly.pdbx_strand_id
1 'polypeptide(L)'
;MNLNQKQTVECTLYFSAFDTQTLMLTTLERYIADVRSGKHKKAVEKVQAYLAASENEKAEAGKKRLPLLVPGGAMAGGRKLEHMVRYSGCICIDLDDVLLPPEQILSQAAQLGYVKAGHISPSHTGNKLFVLVDSDQEHHLQAFEQVRSMIEKDLPGVTVDISGKDANRGCFASYDPEAFYKEVAEVVHVPQETVPVAKKAPAVRASSYPDNSLSNYIDKFEANNPFAGGGRHS
;
A
#
# COMPACT_ATOMS: atom_id res chain seq x y z
N MET A 1 2.96 -23.85 8.36
CA MET A 1 1.99 -22.73 8.43
C MET A 1 0.66 -23.19 7.82
N ASN A 2 -0.47 -22.91 8.49
CA ASN A 2 -1.80 -23.28 7.99
C ASN A 2 -2.14 -22.39 6.79
N LEU A 3 -2.13 -22.94 5.58
CA LEU A 3 -2.30 -22.23 4.30
C LEU A 3 -3.70 -21.58 4.11
N ASN A 4 -4.62 -21.77 5.04
CA ASN A 4 -6.02 -21.32 4.95
C ASN A 4 -6.39 -20.21 5.95
N GLN A 5 -5.43 -19.58 6.62
CA GLN A 5 -5.75 -18.51 7.53
C GLN A 5 -5.79 -17.16 6.80
N LYS A 6 -6.90 -16.40 6.98
CA LYS A 6 -7.04 -15.03 6.46
C LYS A 6 -5.84 -14.17 6.85
N GLN A 7 -5.18 -13.59 5.85
CA GLN A 7 -4.00 -12.75 6.05
C GLN A 7 -4.43 -11.28 6.14
N THR A 8 -4.41 -10.73 7.33
CA THR A 8 -4.69 -9.30 7.55
C THR A 8 -3.41 -8.51 7.34
N VAL A 9 -3.45 -7.51 6.45
CA VAL A 9 -2.33 -6.62 6.15
C VAL A 9 -2.64 -5.25 6.74
N GLU A 10 -1.97 -4.88 7.81
CA GLU A 10 -2.13 -3.56 8.44
C GLU A 10 -1.35 -2.50 7.67
N CYS A 11 -2.02 -1.41 7.36
CA CYS A 11 -1.50 -0.30 6.57
C CYS A 11 -1.82 1.03 7.25
N THR A 12 -1.17 2.09 6.79
CA THR A 12 -1.49 3.46 7.22
C THR A 12 -2.06 4.26 6.07
N LEU A 13 -3.19 4.93 6.29
CA LEU A 13 -3.81 5.84 5.35
C LEU A 13 -3.65 7.27 5.85
N TYR A 14 -3.07 8.14 5.02
CA TYR A 14 -3.04 9.58 5.20
C TYR A 14 -4.15 10.23 4.38
N PHE A 15 -4.73 11.33 4.87
CA PHE A 15 -5.83 12.00 4.17
C PHE A 15 -5.41 12.65 2.85
N SER A 16 -4.13 12.98 2.70
CA SER A 16 -3.53 13.46 1.45
C SER A 16 -2.00 13.36 1.50
N ALA A 17 -1.33 13.62 0.38
CA ALA A 17 0.13 13.74 0.36
C ALA A 17 0.66 14.96 1.12
N PHE A 18 -0.17 15.97 1.33
CA PHE A 18 0.20 17.22 2.03
C PHE A 18 0.07 17.08 3.55
N ASP A 19 -0.88 16.24 4.00
CA ASP A 19 -1.08 15.99 5.41
C ASP A 19 -0.28 14.75 5.82
N THR A 20 0.82 14.99 6.50
CA THR A 20 1.71 13.94 7.00
C THR A 20 1.51 13.65 8.49
N GLN A 21 0.55 14.30 9.13
CA GLN A 21 0.29 14.18 10.57
C GLN A 21 -1.00 13.42 10.86
N THR A 22 -2.03 13.67 10.05
CA THR A 22 -3.33 13.00 10.23
C THR A 22 -3.33 11.66 9.51
N LEU A 23 -3.24 10.60 10.27
CA LEU A 23 -3.18 9.24 9.78
C LEU A 23 -4.28 8.38 10.39
N MET A 24 -4.64 7.32 9.68
CA MET A 24 -5.57 6.29 10.14
C MET A 24 -4.96 4.92 9.89
N LEU A 25 -4.92 4.08 10.91
CA LEU A 25 -4.61 2.67 10.71
C LEU A 25 -5.79 2.01 9.99
N THR A 26 -5.48 1.22 8.98
CA THR A 26 -6.45 0.52 8.14
C THR A 26 -5.91 -0.84 7.74
N THR A 27 -6.68 -1.60 6.99
CA THR A 27 -6.21 -2.83 6.36
C THR A 27 -6.21 -2.69 4.85
N LEU A 28 -5.37 -3.47 4.16
CA LEU A 28 -5.37 -3.52 2.70
C LEU A 28 -6.75 -3.93 2.15
N GLU A 29 -7.44 -4.86 2.82
CA GLU A 29 -8.81 -5.27 2.47
C GLU A 29 -9.78 -4.07 2.47
N ARG A 30 -9.76 -3.28 3.55
CA ARG A 30 -10.62 -2.10 3.68
C ARG A 30 -10.29 -1.04 2.62
N TYR A 31 -9.00 -0.82 2.38
CA TYR A 31 -8.56 0.10 1.34
C TYR A 31 -9.08 -0.31 -0.05
N ILE A 32 -8.94 -1.59 -0.43
CA ILE A 32 -9.45 -2.10 -1.71
C ILE A 32 -10.98 -2.01 -1.78
N ALA A 33 -11.69 -2.25 -0.68
CA ALA A 33 -13.13 -2.05 -0.62
C ALA A 33 -13.51 -0.59 -0.87
N ASP A 34 -12.79 0.38 -0.30
CA ASP A 34 -12.99 1.81 -0.54
C ASP A 34 -12.71 2.19 -2.02
N VAL A 35 -11.68 1.61 -2.65
CA VAL A 35 -11.37 1.78 -4.09
C VAL A 35 -12.52 1.29 -4.96
N ARG A 36 -13.05 0.09 -4.67
CA ARG A 36 -14.17 -0.51 -5.42
C ARG A 36 -15.48 0.27 -5.27
N SER A 37 -15.77 0.72 -4.06
CA SER A 37 -17.07 1.34 -3.72
C SER A 37 -17.31 2.68 -4.39
N GLY A 38 -16.29 3.28 -4.98
CA GLY A 38 -16.36 4.61 -5.56
C GLY A 38 -16.28 5.74 -4.53
N LYS A 39 -15.81 5.47 -3.32
CA LYS A 39 -15.61 6.47 -2.26
C LYS A 39 -14.82 7.69 -2.75
N HIS A 40 -13.85 7.46 -3.64
CA HIS A 40 -12.98 8.50 -4.20
C HIS A 40 -13.29 8.85 -5.66
N LYS A 41 -14.37 8.28 -6.24
CA LYS A 41 -14.73 8.37 -7.66
C LYS A 41 -14.68 9.80 -8.20
N LYS A 42 -15.40 10.73 -7.58
CA LYS A 42 -15.46 12.13 -8.04
C LYS A 42 -14.09 12.81 -8.09
N ALA A 43 -13.23 12.53 -7.11
CA ALA A 43 -11.88 13.12 -7.07
C ALA A 43 -10.97 12.51 -8.14
N VAL A 44 -11.08 11.20 -8.37
CA VAL A 44 -10.34 10.47 -9.41
C VAL A 44 -10.79 10.91 -10.80
N GLU A 45 -12.09 10.97 -11.07
CA GLU A 45 -12.64 11.46 -12.35
C GLU A 45 -12.18 12.89 -12.67
N LYS A 46 -12.05 13.73 -11.65
CA LYS A 46 -11.50 15.08 -11.81
C LYS A 46 -10.03 15.08 -12.23
N VAL A 47 -9.21 14.17 -11.65
CA VAL A 47 -7.81 13.99 -12.08
C VAL A 47 -7.75 13.56 -13.53
N GLN A 48 -8.57 12.58 -13.92
CA GLN A 48 -8.64 12.08 -15.30
C GLN A 48 -9.10 13.16 -16.28
N ALA A 49 -10.08 13.99 -15.91
CA ALA A 49 -10.53 15.12 -16.72
C ALA A 49 -9.41 16.14 -16.97
N TYR A 50 -8.58 16.44 -15.94
CA TYR A 50 -7.42 17.31 -16.12
C TYR A 50 -6.36 16.69 -17.05
N LEU A 51 -6.11 15.38 -16.95
CA LEU A 51 -5.19 14.68 -17.86
C LEU A 51 -5.72 14.72 -19.31
N ALA A 52 -7.01 14.45 -19.53
CA ALA A 52 -7.63 14.52 -20.85
C ALA A 52 -7.57 15.93 -21.46
N ALA A 53 -7.59 16.97 -20.63
CA ALA A 53 -7.43 18.37 -21.04
C ALA A 53 -5.95 18.80 -21.15
N SER A 54 -4.97 17.90 -20.97
CA SER A 54 -3.53 18.18 -20.92
C SER A 54 -3.13 19.18 -19.81
N GLU A 55 -3.94 19.30 -18.76
CA GLU A 55 -3.70 20.16 -17.59
C GLU A 55 -2.89 19.41 -16.53
N ASN A 56 -1.67 18.97 -16.86
CA ASN A 56 -0.85 18.05 -16.06
C ASN A 56 -0.56 18.57 -14.64
N GLU A 57 -0.32 19.87 -14.47
CA GLU A 57 -0.09 20.44 -13.13
C GLU A 57 -1.33 20.34 -12.23
N LYS A 58 -2.52 20.55 -12.79
CA LYS A 58 -3.79 20.39 -12.04
C LYS A 58 -4.07 18.93 -11.73
N ALA A 59 -3.77 18.02 -12.65
CA ALA A 59 -3.89 16.59 -12.44
C ALA A 59 -2.98 16.12 -11.30
N GLU A 60 -1.72 16.54 -11.30
CA GLU A 60 -0.75 16.21 -10.25
C GLU A 60 -1.16 16.80 -8.88
N ALA A 61 -1.61 18.05 -8.86
CA ALA A 61 -2.15 18.67 -7.64
C ALA A 61 -3.42 17.93 -7.15
N GLY A 62 -4.25 17.45 -8.08
CA GLY A 62 -5.42 16.63 -7.78
C GLY A 62 -5.06 15.30 -7.16
N LYS A 63 -4.08 14.56 -7.74
CA LYS A 63 -3.57 13.30 -7.19
C LYS A 63 -3.06 13.48 -5.74
N LYS A 64 -2.28 14.54 -5.48
CA LYS A 64 -1.73 14.82 -4.15
C LYS A 64 -2.79 15.09 -3.08
N ARG A 65 -4.03 15.39 -3.46
CA ARG A 65 -5.17 15.56 -2.57
C ARG A 65 -5.94 14.27 -2.30
N LEU A 66 -5.69 13.22 -3.07
CA LEU A 66 -6.26 11.90 -2.79
C LEU A 66 -5.64 11.32 -1.52
N PRO A 67 -6.38 10.48 -0.78
CA PRO A 67 -5.80 9.72 0.31
C PRO A 67 -4.60 8.91 -0.17
N LEU A 68 -3.61 8.78 0.71
CA LEU A 68 -2.35 8.12 0.44
C LEU A 68 -2.18 6.93 1.38
N LEU A 69 -2.22 5.71 0.83
CA LEU A 69 -1.93 4.49 1.57
C LEU A 69 -0.43 4.27 1.65
N VAL A 70 0.09 3.95 2.83
CA VAL A 70 1.42 3.35 3.04
C VAL A 70 1.20 1.88 3.36
N PRO A 71 1.32 0.98 2.37
CA PRO A 71 1.04 -0.45 2.54
C PRO A 71 2.12 -1.18 3.32
N GLY A 72 3.36 -0.67 3.32
CA GLY A 72 4.50 -1.31 3.98
C GLY A 72 4.43 -1.38 5.50
N GLY A 73 3.45 -0.71 6.14
CA GLY A 73 3.27 -0.86 7.59
C GLY A 73 2.44 0.17 8.31
N ALA A 74 2.40 -0.02 9.63
CA ALA A 74 1.81 0.92 10.57
C ALA A 74 2.81 2.04 10.88
N MET A 75 2.37 3.29 10.70
CA MET A 75 3.16 4.50 10.97
C MET A 75 2.64 5.21 12.22
N ALA A 76 3.53 5.87 12.96
CA ALA A 76 3.19 6.74 14.08
C ALA A 76 3.76 8.14 13.83
N GLY A 77 2.89 9.11 13.56
CA GLY A 77 3.29 10.46 13.19
C GLY A 77 3.49 10.63 11.68
N GLY A 78 4.64 11.14 11.26
CA GLY A 78 4.94 11.43 9.85
C GLY A 78 5.17 10.19 8.97
N ARG A 79 5.50 10.43 7.70
CA ARG A 79 5.72 9.36 6.69
C ARG A 79 7.18 8.95 6.50
N LYS A 80 8.11 9.41 7.34
CA LYS A 80 9.50 8.96 7.24
C LYS A 80 9.62 7.52 7.74
N LEU A 81 10.61 6.79 7.25
CA LEU A 81 10.84 5.40 7.64
C LEU A 81 11.03 5.22 9.16
N GLU A 82 11.62 6.21 9.84
CA GLU A 82 11.79 6.25 11.30
C GLU A 82 10.48 6.25 12.09
N HIS A 83 9.36 6.60 11.44
CA HIS A 83 8.02 6.59 12.04
C HIS A 83 7.29 5.27 11.83
N MET A 84 7.89 4.29 11.16
CA MET A 84 7.30 2.96 11.01
C MET A 84 7.43 2.18 12.30
N VAL A 85 6.30 1.88 12.93
CA VAL A 85 6.23 1.15 14.22
C VAL A 85 6.02 -0.34 14.03
N ARG A 86 5.49 -0.74 12.86
CA ARG A 86 5.32 -2.14 12.48
C ARG A 86 5.40 -2.29 10.97
N TYR A 87 6.28 -3.15 10.53
CA TYR A 87 6.38 -3.55 9.14
C TYR A 87 5.29 -4.59 8.82
N SER A 88 4.64 -4.46 7.67
CA SER A 88 3.51 -5.32 7.27
C SER A 88 3.92 -6.53 6.43
N GLY A 89 5.12 -6.54 5.87
CA GLY A 89 5.52 -7.51 4.85
C GLY A 89 4.79 -7.31 3.51
N CYS A 90 4.22 -6.14 3.25
CA CYS A 90 3.52 -5.85 2.00
C CYS A 90 4.37 -4.97 1.08
N ILE A 91 4.68 -5.49 -0.10
CA ILE A 91 5.35 -4.76 -1.18
C ILE A 91 4.27 -4.17 -2.09
N CYS A 92 4.34 -2.87 -2.36
CA CYS A 92 3.52 -2.20 -3.36
C CYS A 92 4.34 -2.04 -4.65
N ILE A 93 3.88 -2.67 -5.73
CA ILE A 93 4.46 -2.55 -7.06
C ILE A 93 3.65 -1.53 -7.84
N ASP A 94 4.36 -0.57 -8.42
CA ASP A 94 3.83 0.46 -9.30
C ASP A 94 4.17 0.11 -10.75
N LEU A 95 3.15 -0.04 -11.59
CA LEU A 95 3.29 -0.28 -13.02
C LEU A 95 2.81 0.97 -13.74
N ASP A 96 3.75 1.78 -14.20
CA ASP A 96 3.48 2.97 -14.98
C ASP A 96 3.80 2.74 -16.46
N ASP A 97 3.18 3.49 -17.36
CA ASP A 97 3.42 3.51 -18.81
C ASP A 97 3.42 2.11 -19.46
N VAL A 98 2.46 1.29 -19.08
CA VAL A 98 2.31 -0.08 -19.57
C VAL A 98 1.85 -0.11 -21.04
N LEU A 99 2.36 -1.06 -21.81
CA LEU A 99 2.01 -1.22 -23.23
C LEU A 99 0.60 -1.80 -23.46
N LEU A 100 0.09 -2.57 -22.48
CA LEU A 100 -1.24 -3.15 -22.51
C LEU A 100 -2.22 -2.27 -21.73
N PRO A 101 -3.53 -2.33 -22.04
CA PRO A 101 -4.54 -1.68 -21.22
C PRO A 101 -4.43 -2.08 -19.75
N PRO A 102 -4.50 -1.13 -18.78
CA PRO A 102 -4.37 -1.43 -17.37
C PRO A 102 -5.37 -2.49 -16.87
N GLU A 103 -6.56 -2.58 -17.45
CA GLU A 103 -7.57 -3.59 -17.16
C GLU A 103 -7.08 -4.99 -17.49
N GLN A 104 -6.40 -5.14 -18.62
CA GLN A 104 -5.85 -6.42 -19.07
C GLN A 104 -4.72 -6.87 -18.13
N ILE A 105 -3.83 -5.96 -17.74
CA ILE A 105 -2.75 -6.24 -16.78
C ILE A 105 -3.34 -6.61 -15.42
N LEU A 106 -4.35 -5.88 -14.96
CA LEU A 106 -5.02 -6.17 -13.68
C LEU A 106 -5.63 -7.56 -13.68
N SER A 107 -6.31 -7.94 -14.78
CA SER A 107 -6.90 -9.26 -14.94
C SER A 107 -5.84 -10.37 -14.94
N GLN A 108 -4.70 -10.18 -15.61
CA GLN A 108 -3.58 -11.13 -15.59
C GLN A 108 -2.95 -11.23 -14.19
N ALA A 109 -2.69 -10.10 -13.54
CA ALA A 109 -2.15 -10.04 -12.19
C ALA A 109 -3.04 -10.75 -11.16
N ALA A 110 -4.36 -10.69 -11.34
CA ALA A 110 -5.32 -11.39 -10.49
C ALA A 110 -5.19 -12.94 -10.57
N GLN A 111 -4.60 -13.49 -11.64
CA GLN A 111 -4.37 -14.92 -11.78
C GLN A 111 -3.08 -15.39 -11.07
N LEU A 112 -2.15 -14.48 -10.76
CA LEU A 112 -0.90 -14.82 -10.08
C LEU A 112 -1.17 -15.12 -8.60
N GLY A 113 -0.84 -16.32 -8.13
CA GLY A 113 -1.13 -16.81 -6.77
C GLY A 113 -0.57 -15.91 -5.66
N TYR A 114 0.57 -15.28 -5.91
CA TYR A 114 1.27 -14.44 -4.96
C TYR A 114 0.83 -12.97 -4.96
N VAL A 115 0.07 -12.50 -5.95
CA VAL A 115 -0.48 -11.12 -5.93
C VAL A 115 -1.73 -11.09 -5.07
N LYS A 116 -1.63 -10.40 -3.92
CA LYS A 116 -2.66 -10.31 -2.89
C LYS A 116 -3.84 -9.44 -3.30
N ALA A 117 -3.53 -8.30 -3.91
CA ALA A 117 -4.51 -7.30 -4.31
C ALA A 117 -3.98 -6.45 -5.46
N GLY A 118 -4.87 -5.76 -6.17
CA GLY A 118 -4.49 -4.81 -7.20
C GLY A 118 -5.63 -3.90 -7.60
N HIS A 119 -5.27 -2.75 -8.16
CA HIS A 119 -6.20 -1.80 -8.75
C HIS A 119 -5.52 -0.92 -9.81
N ILE A 120 -6.31 -0.31 -10.67
CA ILE A 120 -5.85 0.67 -11.65
C ILE A 120 -5.49 1.98 -10.94
N SER A 121 -4.43 2.65 -11.36
CA SER A 121 -3.97 3.93 -10.81
C SER A 121 -5.00 5.04 -11.03
N PRO A 122 -4.98 6.14 -10.23
CA PRO A 122 -5.95 7.23 -10.40
C PRO A 122 -5.82 7.97 -11.74
N SER A 123 -4.65 7.89 -12.41
CA SER A 123 -4.46 8.41 -13.77
C SER A 123 -5.03 7.52 -14.86
N HIS A 124 -5.36 6.27 -14.54
CA HIS A 124 -5.83 5.24 -15.48
C HIS A 124 -4.77 4.83 -16.52
N THR A 125 -3.49 5.06 -16.23
CA THR A 125 -2.36 4.74 -17.14
C THR A 125 -1.50 3.58 -16.64
N GLY A 126 -1.79 3.05 -15.47
CA GLY A 126 -1.01 1.96 -14.85
C GLY A 126 -1.74 1.28 -13.72
N ASN A 127 -1.06 0.37 -13.02
CA ASN A 127 -1.61 -0.48 -11.98
C ASN A 127 -0.81 -0.38 -10.68
N LYS A 128 -1.49 -0.62 -9.57
CA LYS A 128 -0.88 -0.86 -8.25
C LYS A 128 -1.16 -2.30 -7.85
N LEU A 129 -0.10 -3.06 -7.60
CA LEU A 129 -0.19 -4.45 -7.17
C LEU A 129 0.42 -4.59 -5.78
N PHE A 130 -0.16 -5.46 -4.96
CA PHE A 130 0.26 -5.69 -3.57
C PHE A 130 0.65 -7.15 -3.40
N VAL A 131 1.86 -7.39 -2.93
CA VAL A 131 2.44 -8.73 -2.75
C VAL A 131 2.92 -8.89 -1.33
N LEU A 132 2.64 -10.03 -0.69
CA LEU A 132 3.13 -10.33 0.66
C LEU A 132 4.47 -11.07 0.59
N VAL A 133 5.38 -10.68 1.47
CA VAL A 133 6.71 -11.27 1.61
C VAL A 133 6.97 -11.68 3.06
N ASP A 134 7.77 -12.70 3.27
CA ASP A 134 8.26 -13.14 4.58
C ASP A 134 9.60 -12.45 4.93
N SER A 135 9.60 -11.13 4.87
CA SER A 135 10.76 -10.28 5.10
C SER A 135 10.53 -9.33 6.27
N ASP A 136 11.59 -8.67 6.70
CA ASP A 136 11.53 -7.58 7.66
C ASP A 136 11.82 -6.22 7.00
N GLN A 137 11.78 -5.14 7.79
CA GLN A 137 12.01 -3.79 7.31
C GLN A 137 13.44 -3.57 6.78
N GLU A 138 14.44 -4.23 7.37
CA GLU A 138 15.86 -4.07 6.97
C GLU A 138 16.12 -4.70 5.59
N HIS A 139 15.39 -5.77 5.27
CA HIS A 139 15.50 -6.49 4.00
C HIS A 139 14.42 -6.10 2.97
N HIS A 140 13.65 -5.03 3.23
CA HIS A 140 12.57 -4.58 2.34
C HIS A 140 13.03 -4.34 0.91
N LEU A 141 14.20 -3.72 0.71
CA LEU A 141 14.72 -3.45 -0.64
C LEU A 141 15.01 -4.76 -1.40
N GLN A 142 15.58 -5.75 -0.74
CA GLN A 142 15.83 -7.07 -1.33
C GLN A 142 14.50 -7.74 -1.71
N ALA A 143 13.52 -7.68 -0.84
CA ALA A 143 12.18 -8.18 -1.09
C ALA A 143 11.52 -7.48 -2.28
N PHE A 144 11.64 -6.15 -2.37
CA PHE A 144 11.14 -5.37 -3.50
C PHE A 144 11.76 -5.82 -4.82
N GLU A 145 13.10 -5.95 -4.89
CA GLU A 145 13.80 -6.36 -6.11
C GLU A 145 13.40 -7.78 -6.55
N GLN A 146 13.20 -8.69 -5.60
CA GLN A 146 12.72 -10.03 -5.91
C GLN A 146 11.30 -10.01 -6.48
N VAL A 147 10.37 -9.30 -5.82
CA VAL A 147 8.98 -9.18 -6.28
C VAL A 147 8.94 -8.48 -7.64
N ARG A 148 9.74 -7.42 -7.84
CA ARG A 148 9.88 -6.75 -9.13
C ARG A 148 10.25 -7.74 -10.24
N SER A 149 11.30 -8.52 -10.03
CA SER A 149 11.77 -9.50 -11.01
C SER A 149 10.70 -10.57 -11.34
N MET A 150 9.92 -10.99 -10.33
CA MET A 150 8.81 -11.93 -10.54
C MET A 150 7.69 -11.30 -11.38
N ILE A 151 7.27 -10.08 -11.06
CA ILE A 151 6.23 -9.37 -11.78
C ILE A 151 6.62 -9.11 -13.24
N GLU A 152 7.84 -8.61 -13.49
CA GLU A 152 8.34 -8.35 -14.85
C GLU A 152 8.48 -9.63 -15.70
N LYS A 153 8.75 -10.78 -15.04
CA LYS A 153 8.78 -12.09 -15.70
C LYS A 153 7.39 -12.61 -16.03
N ASP A 154 6.44 -12.51 -15.08
CA ASP A 154 5.14 -13.17 -15.15
C ASP A 154 4.09 -12.30 -15.86
N LEU A 155 4.34 -10.99 -16.02
CA LEU A 155 3.53 -10.05 -16.79
C LEU A 155 4.38 -9.45 -17.93
N PRO A 156 4.49 -10.12 -19.07
CA PRO A 156 5.31 -9.63 -20.18
C PRO A 156 4.87 -8.26 -20.68
N GLY A 157 5.83 -7.36 -20.91
CA GLY A 157 5.57 -6.02 -21.43
C GLY A 157 5.26 -4.97 -20.35
N VAL A 158 5.40 -5.31 -19.06
CA VAL A 158 5.38 -4.33 -17.98
C VAL A 158 6.78 -3.99 -17.50
N THR A 159 6.92 -2.77 -16.98
CA THR A 159 8.13 -2.31 -16.26
C THR A 159 7.68 -1.77 -14.91
N VAL A 160 8.39 -2.17 -13.86
CA VAL A 160 8.10 -1.69 -12.50
C VAL A 160 8.82 -0.38 -12.23
N ASP A 161 8.09 0.63 -11.75
CA ASP A 161 8.69 1.89 -11.29
C ASP A 161 9.51 1.66 -10.01
N ILE A 162 10.84 1.75 -10.15
CA ILE A 162 11.78 1.60 -9.04
C ILE A 162 11.71 2.73 -8.01
N SER A 163 11.07 3.86 -8.32
CA SER A 163 10.89 4.94 -7.35
C SER A 163 10.01 4.53 -6.17
N GLY A 164 9.24 3.43 -6.32
CA GLY A 164 8.37 2.84 -5.32
C GLY A 164 9.03 1.92 -4.29
N LYS A 165 10.36 1.74 -4.33
CA LYS A 165 11.12 0.71 -3.60
C LYS A 165 11.17 0.87 -2.07
N ASP A 166 10.81 2.03 -1.52
CA ASP A 166 10.95 2.28 -0.09
C ASP A 166 9.74 1.77 0.70
N ALA A 167 9.95 1.17 1.87
CA ALA A 167 8.89 0.59 2.70
C ALA A 167 7.81 1.59 3.14
N ASN A 168 8.17 2.87 3.26
CA ASN A 168 7.26 3.97 3.59
C ASN A 168 6.67 4.66 2.34
N ARG A 169 6.87 4.08 1.14
CA ARG A 169 6.28 4.60 -0.09
C ARG A 169 4.76 4.54 -0.02
N GLY A 170 4.12 5.66 -0.36
CA GLY A 170 2.67 5.73 -0.43
C GLY A 170 2.15 5.55 -1.85
N CYS A 171 0.98 4.94 -1.99
CA CYS A 171 0.20 4.93 -3.22
C CYS A 171 -1.10 5.72 -3.04
N PHE A 172 -1.47 6.51 -4.05
CA PHE A 172 -2.71 7.29 -4.01
C PHE A 172 -3.94 6.38 -4.14
N ALA A 173 -4.99 6.74 -3.40
CA ALA A 173 -6.30 6.10 -3.56
C ALA A 173 -6.81 6.29 -4.99
N SER A 174 -7.59 5.32 -5.45
CA SER A 174 -8.16 5.30 -6.80
C SER A 174 -9.66 5.02 -6.77
N TYR A 175 -10.26 4.93 -7.94
CA TYR A 175 -11.56 4.34 -8.18
C TYR A 175 -11.43 3.28 -9.26
N ASP A 176 -11.71 2.05 -8.90
CA ASP A 176 -11.66 0.91 -9.80
C ASP A 176 -12.65 -0.17 -9.32
N PRO A 177 -13.80 -0.32 -9.99
CA PRO A 177 -14.78 -1.36 -9.64
C PRO A 177 -14.24 -2.77 -9.74
N GLU A 178 -13.25 -3.00 -10.61
CA GLU A 178 -12.65 -4.32 -10.88
C GLU A 178 -11.39 -4.58 -10.00
N ALA A 179 -11.05 -3.65 -9.09
CA ALA A 179 -9.98 -3.87 -8.13
C ALA A 179 -10.20 -5.19 -7.39
N PHE A 180 -9.17 -6.00 -7.20
CA PHE A 180 -9.29 -7.29 -6.55
C PHE A 180 -8.55 -7.38 -5.22
N TYR A 181 -9.04 -8.26 -4.36
CA TYR A 181 -8.41 -8.65 -3.11
C TYR A 181 -8.63 -10.14 -2.87
N LYS A 182 -7.58 -10.86 -2.52
CA LYS A 182 -7.64 -12.28 -2.14
C LYS A 182 -7.54 -12.40 -0.62
N GLU A 183 -8.42 -13.17 0.00
CA GLU A 183 -8.33 -13.45 1.45
C GLU A 183 -7.05 -14.19 1.81
N VAL A 184 -6.59 -15.05 0.91
CA VAL A 184 -5.33 -15.80 1.00
C VAL A 184 -4.56 -15.61 -0.29
N ALA A 185 -3.27 -15.32 -0.18
CA ALA A 185 -2.31 -15.29 -1.28
C ALA A 185 -1.03 -16.02 -0.85
N GLU A 186 -0.27 -16.47 -1.81
CA GLU A 186 1.05 -17.05 -1.55
C GLU A 186 1.99 -15.95 -1.03
N VAL A 187 2.67 -16.21 0.08
CA VAL A 187 3.69 -15.30 0.62
C VAL A 187 4.99 -15.60 -0.09
N VAL A 188 5.58 -14.58 -0.73
CA VAL A 188 6.86 -14.73 -1.42
C VAL A 188 7.97 -14.89 -0.38
N HIS A 189 8.67 -16.00 -0.45
CA HIS A 189 9.84 -16.26 0.39
C HIS A 189 11.03 -15.43 -0.11
N VAL A 190 11.60 -14.61 0.79
CA VAL A 190 12.81 -13.80 0.51
C VAL A 190 13.99 -14.43 1.23
N PRO A 191 14.93 -15.05 0.50
CA PRO A 191 16.12 -15.59 1.13
C PRO A 191 16.90 -14.47 1.83
N GLN A 192 17.04 -14.58 3.15
CA GLN A 192 17.89 -13.65 3.89
C GLN A 192 19.34 -14.02 3.57
N GLU A 193 19.99 -13.24 2.72
CA GLU A 193 21.43 -13.30 2.64
C GLU A 193 21.99 -12.90 4.00
N THR A 194 22.85 -13.75 4.58
CA THR A 194 23.57 -13.40 5.80
C THR A 194 24.52 -12.23 5.46
N VAL A 195 24.04 -11.01 5.59
CA VAL A 195 24.87 -9.82 5.49
C VAL A 195 25.89 -9.93 6.62
N PRO A 196 27.21 -9.85 6.35
CA PRO A 196 28.19 -9.77 7.42
C PRO A 196 27.81 -8.60 8.31
N VAL A 197 27.57 -8.86 9.60
CA VAL A 197 27.12 -7.88 10.59
C VAL A 197 28.08 -6.70 10.57
N ALA A 198 27.75 -5.65 9.84
CA ALA A 198 28.38 -4.35 10.00
C ALA A 198 28.13 -3.92 11.45
N LYS A 199 29.22 -3.66 12.19
CA LYS A 199 29.19 -3.31 13.61
C LYS A 199 28.06 -2.32 13.88
N LYS A 200 27.10 -2.72 14.72
CA LYS A 200 25.97 -1.88 15.18
C LYS A 200 26.47 -0.48 15.53
N ALA A 201 25.91 0.51 14.87
CA ALA A 201 25.97 1.88 15.38
C ALA A 201 25.42 1.89 16.83
N PRO A 202 25.96 2.69 17.75
CA PRO A 202 25.54 2.69 19.13
C PRO A 202 24.04 2.96 19.20
N ALA A 203 23.33 2.11 19.95
CA ALA A 203 21.90 2.19 20.16
C ALA A 203 21.53 3.61 20.59
N VAL A 204 20.79 4.31 19.77
CA VAL A 204 20.07 5.52 20.19
C VAL A 204 19.13 5.07 21.29
N ARG A 205 19.32 5.63 22.50
CA ARG A 205 18.45 5.34 23.64
C ARG A 205 17.01 5.55 23.20
N ALA A 206 16.23 4.48 23.27
CA ALA A 206 14.79 4.54 23.13
C ALA A 206 14.29 5.63 24.11
N SER A 207 13.80 6.73 23.58
CA SER A 207 13.04 7.68 24.39
C SER A 207 11.84 6.90 24.87
N SER A 208 11.61 6.91 26.18
CA SER A 208 10.49 6.25 26.83
C SER A 208 9.19 6.86 26.31
N TYR A 209 8.66 6.30 25.22
CA TYR A 209 7.25 6.48 24.91
C TYR A 209 6.48 5.63 25.93
N PRO A 210 5.47 6.21 26.60
CA PRO A 210 4.65 5.44 27.53
C PRO A 210 4.06 4.27 26.74
N ASP A 211 4.02 3.11 27.40
CA ASP A 211 3.46 1.85 26.94
C ASP A 211 1.94 1.98 26.69
N ASN A 212 1.59 2.71 25.64
CA ASN A 212 0.25 2.81 25.12
C ASN A 212 0.17 1.82 23.96
N SER A 213 -0.24 0.61 24.29
CA SER A 213 -0.55 -0.45 23.33
C SER A 213 -1.41 0.12 22.17
N LEU A 214 -1.23 -0.44 20.99
CA LEU A 214 -1.99 -0.11 19.77
C LEU A 214 -3.51 -0.10 20.03
N SER A 215 -4.00 -0.92 20.99
CA SER A 215 -5.38 -0.94 21.46
C SER A 215 -5.85 0.41 22.00
N ASN A 216 -5.04 1.12 22.78
CA ASN A 216 -5.41 2.45 23.32
C ASN A 216 -5.50 3.53 22.21
N TYR A 217 -4.80 3.34 21.10
CA TYR A 217 -4.91 4.22 19.93
C TYR A 217 -6.18 3.92 19.12
N ILE A 218 -6.52 2.63 18.97
CA ILE A 218 -7.75 2.18 18.31
C ILE A 218 -8.95 2.64 19.12
N ASP A 219 -8.94 2.43 20.45
CA ASP A 219 -10.04 2.83 21.36
C ASP A 219 -10.26 4.35 21.36
N LYS A 220 -9.19 5.16 21.34
CA LYS A 220 -9.30 6.61 21.22
C LYS A 220 -9.79 7.07 19.85
N PHE A 221 -9.43 6.35 18.80
CA PHE A 221 -9.89 6.67 17.44
C PHE A 221 -11.38 6.35 17.29
N GLU A 222 -11.84 5.19 17.77
CA GLU A 222 -13.26 4.80 17.75
C GLU A 222 -14.12 5.75 18.61
N ALA A 223 -13.61 6.19 19.76
CA ALA A 223 -14.29 7.16 20.63
C ALA A 223 -14.46 8.55 19.97
N ASN A 224 -13.49 8.95 19.11
CA ASN A 224 -13.53 10.25 18.43
C ASN A 224 -14.15 10.19 17.03
N ASN A 225 -14.51 9.01 16.51
CA ASN A 225 -15.16 8.81 15.22
C ASN A 225 -16.33 7.84 15.33
N PRO A 226 -17.49 8.27 15.86
CA PRO A 226 -18.65 7.40 16.11
C PRO A 226 -19.27 6.77 14.84
N PHE A 227 -18.81 7.16 13.65
CA PHE A 227 -19.24 6.58 12.37
C PHE A 227 -18.36 5.43 11.87
N ALA A 228 -17.26 5.07 12.56
CA ALA A 228 -16.42 3.94 12.19
C ALA A 228 -16.98 2.57 12.67
N GLY A 229 -17.98 2.57 13.54
CA GLY A 229 -18.63 1.39 14.16
C GLY A 229 -20.04 1.12 13.61
N GLY A 230 -20.26 1.14 12.30
CA GLY A 230 -21.55 0.82 11.69
C GLY A 230 -21.71 -0.66 11.40
N GLY A 231 -22.47 -1.40 12.23
CA GLY A 231 -22.99 -2.69 11.82
C GLY A 231 -23.08 -3.78 12.90
N ARG A 232 -23.80 -3.55 13.98
CA ARG A 232 -24.46 -4.66 14.66
C ARG A 232 -25.91 -4.64 14.25
N HIS A 233 -26.29 -5.58 13.42
CA HIS A 233 -27.71 -5.92 13.23
C HIS A 233 -28.17 -6.74 14.41
N SER A 234 -29.20 -6.25 15.10
CA SER A 234 -30.12 -7.02 15.92
C SER A 234 -30.98 -7.91 15.05
#